data_e53cdeb4846558c5f8ef572f6f666a3a
#
_entry.id   e53cdeb4846558c5f8ef572f6f666a3a
#
_cell.length_a   1.000
_cell.length_b   1.000
_cell.length_c   1.000
_cell.angle_alpha   90.00
_cell.angle_beta   90.00
_cell.angle_gamma   90.00
#
_symmetry.space_group_name_H-M   'P 1'
#
loop_
_entity.id
_entity.type
_entity.pdbx_description
1 polymer ?
#
loop_
_entity_poly.entity_id
_entity_poly.type
_entity_poly.pdbx_seq_one_letter_code
_entity_poly.pdbx_strand_id
1 'polypeptide(L)'
;FAAFAEKYGYVAVKIEDGKKYIVTVWYDDNDNVEQEFETERVEIAENEVYLRVDCDYKNAADKAYFYYSLDGDNWTKIGNTLQMNYYGLHFMGYRYAIFNFPTKQSGGYVDVDFFRVENKLLK
;
A
#
# COMPACT_ATOMS: atom_id res chain seq x y z
N PHE A 1 3.18 -3.07 -0.52
CA PHE A 1 2.37 -3.26 -1.73
C PHE A 1 1.61 -1.98 -2.05
N ALA A 2 1.73 -1.49 -3.26
CA ALA A 2 1.32 -0.15 -3.63
C ALA A 2 0.30 -0.11 -4.78
N ALA A 3 -0.54 0.94 -4.77
CA ALA A 3 -1.15 1.55 -5.95
C ALA A 3 -0.26 2.72 -6.36
N PHE A 4 0.46 2.58 -7.46
CA PHE A 4 1.60 3.41 -7.82
C PHE A 4 1.38 4.23 -9.09
N ALA A 5 1.56 5.55 -8.96
CA ALA A 5 1.64 6.55 -10.00
C ALA A 5 2.43 7.75 -9.45
N GLU A 6 2.32 8.95 -10.02
CA GLU A 6 2.96 10.16 -9.45
C GLU A 6 2.44 10.43 -8.03
N LYS A 7 1.12 10.40 -7.84
CA LYS A 7 0.51 10.29 -6.52
C LYS A 7 0.31 8.82 -6.19
N TYR A 8 0.77 8.37 -5.05
CA TYR A 8 0.69 6.96 -4.70
C TYR A 8 0.34 6.71 -3.23
N GLY A 9 -0.05 5.49 -2.95
CA GLY A 9 -0.21 4.98 -1.60
C GLY A 9 0.20 3.52 -1.52
N TYR A 10 0.61 3.10 -0.35
CA TYR A 10 0.96 1.71 -0.11
C TYR A 10 0.62 1.24 1.30
N VAL A 11 0.47 -0.07 1.43
CA VAL A 11 0.46 -0.80 2.68
C VAL A 11 1.73 -1.62 2.78
N ALA A 12 2.39 -1.59 3.92
CA ALA A 12 3.69 -2.23 4.11
C ALA A 12 3.88 -2.79 5.51
N VAL A 13 4.84 -3.68 5.66
CA VAL A 13 5.41 -4.03 6.96
C VAL A 13 6.64 -3.15 7.18
N LYS A 14 6.66 -2.46 8.31
CA LYS A 14 7.76 -1.60 8.75
C LYS A 14 8.36 -2.16 10.04
N ILE A 15 9.67 -2.25 10.10
CA ILE A 15 10.39 -2.57 11.32
C ILE A 15 11.03 -1.28 11.84
N GLU A 16 10.71 -0.93 13.07
CA GLU A 16 11.21 0.27 13.73
C GLU A 16 11.46 -0.04 15.21
N ASP A 17 12.68 0.21 15.67
CA ASP A 17 13.11 -0.03 17.06
C ASP A 17 12.83 -1.46 17.56
N GLY A 18 13.05 -2.45 16.70
CA GLY A 18 12.84 -3.88 16.99
C GLY A 18 11.38 -4.34 16.99
N LYS A 19 10.46 -3.46 16.68
CA LYS A 19 9.02 -3.76 16.58
C LYS A 19 8.57 -3.77 15.13
N LYS A 20 7.56 -4.61 14.84
CA LYS A 20 6.92 -4.69 13.53
C LYS A 20 5.58 -3.98 13.52
N TYR A 21 5.34 -3.25 12.45
CA TYR A 21 4.08 -2.55 12.22
C TYR A 21 3.58 -2.81 10.81
N ILE A 22 2.28 -2.94 10.64
CA ILE A 22 1.64 -2.71 9.37
C ILE A 22 1.35 -1.22 9.29
N VAL A 23 1.77 -0.58 8.20
CA VAL A 23 1.61 0.87 7.99
C VAL A 23 0.97 1.15 6.66
N THR A 24 0.24 2.25 6.58
CA THR A 24 -0.18 2.86 5.32
C THR A 24 0.48 4.20 5.15
N VAL A 25 0.94 4.46 3.95
CA VAL A 25 1.68 5.68 3.60
C VAL A 25 1.14 6.26 2.30
N TRP A 26 1.08 7.57 2.24
CA TRP A 26 0.70 8.32 1.06
C TRP A 26 1.82 9.25 0.62
N TYR A 27 1.85 9.50 -0.68
CA TYR A 27 2.59 10.57 -1.29
C TYR A 27 1.65 11.39 -2.20
N ASP A 28 1.66 12.70 -2.02
CA ASP A 28 0.93 13.64 -2.84
C ASP A 28 1.83 14.85 -3.12
N ASP A 29 2.01 15.19 -4.40
CA ASP A 29 2.87 16.29 -4.86
C ASP A 29 2.14 17.63 -5.00
N ASN A 30 0.83 17.67 -4.75
CA ASN A 30 0.00 18.83 -5.01
C ASN A 30 0.29 20.07 -4.14
N ASP A 31 0.97 19.90 -3.01
CA ASP A 31 1.23 20.97 -2.04
C ASP A 31 2.70 21.45 -1.99
N ASN A 32 3.50 21.16 -3.01
CA ASN A 32 4.95 21.43 -3.03
C ASN A 32 5.71 20.78 -1.84
N VAL A 33 5.14 19.79 -1.21
CA VAL A 33 5.75 19.03 -0.13
C VAL A 33 6.03 17.63 -0.67
N GLU A 34 7.23 17.43 -1.17
CA GLU A 34 7.74 16.12 -1.59
C GLU A 34 7.97 15.23 -0.35
N GLN A 35 6.90 14.80 0.30
CA GLN A 35 7.00 14.01 1.52
C GLN A 35 5.94 12.91 1.57
N GLU A 36 6.38 11.74 2.01
CA GLU A 36 5.47 10.65 2.37
C GLU A 36 4.85 10.91 3.75
N PHE A 37 3.56 10.58 3.86
CA PHE A 37 2.81 10.66 5.12
C PHE A 37 2.36 9.27 5.55
N GLU A 38 2.79 8.84 6.74
CA GLU A 38 2.24 7.66 7.38
C GLU A 38 0.87 7.99 7.98
N THR A 39 -0.19 7.34 7.46
CA THR A 39 -1.57 7.66 7.83
C THR A 39 -2.11 6.80 8.96
N GLU A 40 -1.63 5.58 9.07
CA GLU A 40 -2.03 4.65 10.13
C GLU A 40 -0.97 3.58 10.34
N ARG A 41 -0.84 3.10 11.58
CA ARG A 41 0.01 1.94 11.92
C ARG A 41 -0.66 1.01 12.92
N VAL A 42 -0.37 -0.28 12.78
CA VAL A 42 -0.81 -1.33 13.68
C VAL A 42 0.39 -2.18 14.06
N GLU A 43 0.71 -2.30 15.36
CA GLU A 43 1.78 -3.19 15.83
C GLU A 43 1.36 -4.65 15.66
N ILE A 44 2.27 -5.49 15.16
CA ILE A 44 2.05 -6.93 14.97
C ILE A 44 3.21 -7.73 15.55
N ALA A 45 2.92 -8.97 15.94
CA ALA A 45 3.93 -9.94 16.37
C ALA A 45 4.25 -11.00 15.31
N GLU A 46 3.36 -11.19 14.35
CA GLU A 46 3.41 -12.21 13.32
C GLU A 46 4.59 -12.01 12.37
N ASN A 47 5.14 -13.13 11.86
CA ASN A 47 6.20 -13.12 10.85
C ASN A 47 5.67 -13.27 9.42
N GLU A 48 4.41 -13.65 9.28
CA GLU A 48 3.71 -13.79 8.00
C GLU A 48 2.48 -12.91 8.00
N VAL A 49 2.31 -12.13 6.96
CA VAL A 49 1.17 -11.23 6.78
C VAL A 49 0.73 -11.23 5.33
N TYR A 50 -0.52 -10.91 5.12
CA TYR A 50 -1.14 -10.74 3.81
C TYR A 50 -1.48 -9.27 3.63
N LEU A 51 -1.03 -8.69 2.53
CA LEU A 51 -1.31 -7.31 2.17
C LEU A 51 -2.14 -7.28 0.89
N ARG A 52 -3.13 -6.38 0.86
CA ARG A 52 -4.04 -6.26 -0.27
C ARG A 52 -4.30 -4.79 -0.61
N VAL A 53 -4.33 -4.52 -1.91
CA VAL A 53 -4.74 -3.23 -2.46
C VAL A 53 -5.86 -3.47 -3.46
N ASP A 54 -7.00 -2.86 -3.24
CA ASP A 54 -8.15 -2.88 -4.15
C ASP A 54 -8.25 -1.54 -4.87
N CYS A 55 -8.21 -1.56 -6.20
CA CYS A 55 -8.42 -0.36 -7.01
C CYS A 55 -9.80 -0.42 -7.68
N ASP A 56 -10.66 0.54 -7.37
CA ASP A 56 -12.01 0.66 -7.93
C ASP A 56 -12.03 1.75 -9.00
N TYR A 57 -12.16 1.32 -10.24
CA TYR A 57 -12.27 2.20 -11.42
C TYR A 57 -13.69 2.32 -11.95
N LYS A 58 -14.66 1.67 -11.32
CA LYS A 58 -16.05 1.69 -11.80
C LYS A 58 -16.65 3.09 -11.66
N ASN A 59 -17.38 3.52 -12.66
CA ASN A 59 -18.07 4.80 -12.68
C ASN A 59 -17.17 6.00 -12.33
N ALA A 60 -15.91 5.95 -12.77
CA ALA A 60 -14.91 6.96 -12.46
C ALA A 60 -14.72 7.20 -10.94
N ALA A 61 -14.88 6.17 -10.13
CA ALA A 61 -14.62 6.26 -8.70
C ALA A 61 -13.15 6.53 -8.40
N ASP A 62 -12.26 5.85 -9.14
CA ASP A 62 -10.80 6.01 -9.07
C ASP A 62 -10.29 6.03 -7.63
N LYS A 63 -10.61 4.97 -6.88
CA LYS A 63 -10.26 4.85 -5.46
C LYS A 63 -9.45 3.59 -5.20
N ALA A 64 -8.42 3.72 -4.34
CA ALA A 64 -7.67 2.59 -3.82
C ALA A 64 -7.93 2.41 -2.31
N TYR A 65 -8.13 1.17 -1.93
CA TYR A 65 -8.37 0.72 -0.57
C TYR A 65 -7.26 -0.23 -0.15
N PHE A 66 -6.78 -0.09 1.07
CA PHE A 66 -5.68 -0.88 1.61
C PHE A 66 -6.18 -1.79 2.72
N TYR A 67 -5.72 -3.02 2.72
CA TYR A 67 -6.09 -4.04 3.70
C TYR A 67 -4.89 -4.87 4.11
N TYR A 68 -4.98 -5.45 5.28
CA TYR A 68 -4.09 -6.50 5.74
C TYR A 68 -4.88 -7.65 6.34
N SER A 69 -4.25 -8.81 6.40
CA SER A 69 -4.75 -9.98 7.11
C SER A 69 -3.58 -10.70 7.78
N LEU A 70 -3.83 -11.29 8.94
CA LEU A 70 -2.85 -12.11 9.67
C LEU A 70 -3.07 -13.61 9.46
N ASP A 71 -4.20 -14.00 8.89
CA ASP A 71 -4.59 -15.40 8.62
C ASP A 71 -4.89 -15.70 7.14
N GLY A 72 -4.93 -14.68 6.29
CA GLY A 72 -5.25 -14.80 4.87
C GLY A 72 -6.74 -14.81 4.54
N ASP A 73 -7.62 -14.91 5.53
CA ASP A 73 -9.07 -15.02 5.36
C ASP A 73 -9.82 -13.79 5.88
N ASN A 74 -9.42 -13.28 7.03
CA ASN A 74 -10.04 -12.12 7.67
C ASN A 74 -9.27 -10.85 7.33
N TRP A 75 -9.87 -9.98 6.53
CA TRP A 75 -9.27 -8.74 6.04
C TRP A 75 -9.72 -7.53 6.86
N THR A 76 -8.74 -6.74 7.29
CA THR A 76 -8.96 -5.48 8.00
C THR A 76 -8.53 -4.33 7.09
N LYS A 77 -9.42 -3.36 6.90
CA LYS A 77 -9.08 -2.11 6.21
C LYS A 77 -8.13 -1.29 7.08
N ILE A 78 -7.12 -0.71 6.46
CA ILE A 78 -6.14 0.15 7.15
C ILE A 78 -5.93 1.43 6.35
N GLY A 79 -5.80 2.54 7.08
CA GLY A 79 -5.59 3.87 6.49
C GLY A 79 -6.80 4.41 5.75
N ASN A 80 -6.61 5.58 5.18
CA ASN A 80 -7.63 6.26 4.41
C ASN A 80 -7.72 5.73 2.98
N THR A 81 -8.87 5.94 2.36
CA THR A 81 -9.04 5.66 0.93
C THR A 81 -8.21 6.65 0.11
N LEU A 82 -7.38 6.15 -0.78
CA LEU A 82 -6.60 6.96 -1.71
C LEU A 82 -7.48 7.36 -2.89
N GLN A 83 -7.67 8.66 -3.13
CA GLN A 83 -8.24 9.14 -4.38
C GLN A 83 -7.16 9.12 -5.45
N MET A 84 -7.29 8.25 -6.44
CA MET A 84 -6.37 8.14 -7.56
C MET A 84 -6.66 9.24 -8.57
N ASN A 85 -5.61 9.76 -9.21
CA ASN A 85 -5.73 10.78 -10.24
C ASN A 85 -5.43 10.18 -11.61
N TYR A 86 -6.09 10.71 -12.64
CA TYR A 86 -5.76 10.38 -14.01
C TYR A 86 -4.67 11.32 -14.54
N TYR A 87 -3.54 10.74 -14.94
CA TYR A 87 -2.41 11.46 -15.51
C TYR A 87 -2.40 11.24 -17.03
N GLY A 88 -3.05 12.14 -17.77
CA GLY A 88 -3.24 12.01 -19.22
C GLY A 88 -1.95 12.06 -20.04
N LEU A 89 -0.86 12.61 -19.50
CA LEU A 89 0.42 12.78 -20.20
C LEU A 89 1.16 11.47 -20.45
N HIS A 90 0.90 10.44 -19.68
CA HIS A 90 1.63 9.17 -19.75
C HIS A 90 0.82 8.01 -20.33
N PHE A 91 -0.43 8.20 -20.66
CA PHE A 91 -1.37 7.16 -21.14
C PHE A 91 -1.39 5.90 -20.28
N MET A 92 -1.03 6.01 -19.01
CA MET A 92 -0.94 4.90 -18.07
C MET A 92 -1.72 5.21 -16.80
N GLY A 93 -2.58 4.27 -16.41
CA GLY A 93 -3.24 4.30 -15.11
C GLY A 93 -2.31 3.87 -13.97
N TYR A 94 -2.86 3.80 -12.78
CA TYR A 94 -2.19 3.24 -11.62
C TYR A 94 -1.75 1.80 -11.84
N ARG A 95 -0.59 1.45 -11.31
CA ARG A 95 -0.04 0.10 -11.34
C ARG A 95 0.13 -0.45 -9.94
N TYR A 96 -0.03 -1.75 -9.81
CA TYR A 96 0.40 -2.44 -8.60
C TYR A 96 1.92 -2.56 -8.58
N ALA A 97 2.52 -2.30 -7.43
CA ALA A 97 3.96 -2.45 -7.25
C ALA A 97 4.27 -3.14 -5.93
N ILE A 98 5.31 -3.98 -5.94
CA ILE A 98 5.92 -4.58 -4.76
C ILE A 98 7.33 -4.01 -4.65
N PHE A 99 7.70 -3.54 -3.45
CA PHE A 99 9.04 -3.02 -3.21
C PHE A 99 9.48 -3.29 -1.77
N ASN A 100 10.79 -3.30 -1.58
CA ASN A 100 11.45 -3.40 -0.28
C ASN A 100 12.63 -2.43 -0.26
N PHE A 101 12.72 -1.59 0.75
CA PHE A 101 13.81 -0.63 0.87
C PHE A 101 14.15 -0.34 2.34
N PRO A 102 15.42 -0.07 2.65
CA PRO A 102 15.82 0.37 3.99
C PRO A 102 15.57 1.88 4.18
N THR A 103 15.21 2.26 5.39
CA THR A 103 15.01 3.67 5.76
C THR A 103 16.16 4.25 6.59
N LYS A 104 16.90 3.42 7.31
CA LYS A 104 18.00 3.85 8.17
C LYS A 104 19.32 3.15 7.85
N GLN A 105 19.31 1.83 7.77
CA GLN A 105 20.51 1.02 7.53
C GLN A 105 20.21 0.00 6.44
N SER A 106 21.13 -0.13 5.48
CA SER A 106 21.02 -1.12 4.41
C SER A 106 21.05 -2.54 4.97
N GLY A 107 20.27 -3.43 4.36
CA GLY A 107 20.14 -4.83 4.73
C GLY A 107 18.68 -5.23 4.96
N GLY A 108 18.50 -6.50 5.27
CA GLY A 108 17.20 -7.09 5.42
C GLY A 108 16.62 -7.61 4.10
N TYR A 109 15.64 -8.46 4.21
CA TYR A 109 14.95 -9.07 3.09
C TYR A 109 13.51 -9.38 3.46
N VAL A 110 12.69 -9.58 2.46
CA VAL A 110 11.33 -10.10 2.58
C VAL A 110 11.13 -11.21 1.56
N ASP A 111 10.55 -12.31 2.00
CA ASP A 111 10.13 -13.40 1.12
C ASP A 111 8.68 -13.17 0.70
N VAL A 112 8.42 -13.23 -0.59
CA VAL A 112 7.08 -13.12 -1.16
C VAL A 112 6.63 -14.51 -1.59
N ASP A 113 5.70 -15.12 -0.85
CA ASP A 113 5.23 -16.47 -1.14
C ASP A 113 4.34 -16.51 -2.39
N PHE A 114 3.52 -15.49 -2.59
CA PHE A 114 2.71 -15.36 -3.79
C PHE A 114 2.31 -13.92 -4.08
N PHE A 115 1.94 -13.70 -5.32
CA PHE A 115 1.30 -12.49 -5.82
C PHE A 115 0.05 -12.88 -6.61
N ARG A 116 -1.11 -12.34 -6.24
CA ARG A 116 -2.40 -12.67 -6.86
C ARG A 116 -3.10 -11.40 -7.34
N VAL A 117 -3.67 -11.48 -8.53
CA VAL A 117 -4.54 -10.41 -9.08
C VAL A 117 -5.93 -10.99 -9.28
N GLU A 118 -6.94 -10.31 -8.78
CA GLU A 118 -8.34 -10.71 -8.88
C GLU A 118 -9.20 -9.54 -9.41
N ASN A 119 -10.30 -9.87 -10.06
CA ASN A 119 -11.26 -8.90 -10.58
C ASN A 119 -12.41 -8.61 -9.60
N LYS A 120 -12.19 -8.83 -8.31
CA LYS A 120 -13.20 -8.69 -7.27
C LYS A 120 -12.68 -7.78 -6.15
N LEU A 121 -13.45 -6.75 -5.84
CA LEU A 121 -13.21 -5.91 -4.67
C LEU A 121 -13.70 -6.59 -3.40
N LEU A 122 -13.05 -6.30 -2.28
CA LEU A 122 -13.40 -6.85 -0.98
C LEU A 122 -14.67 -6.20 -0.41
N LYS A 123 -14.91 -4.95 -0.75
CA LYS A 123 -16.10 -4.20 -0.31
C LYS A 123 -17.40 -4.66 -0.97
#